data_2dd3654787353a2355060a5e13c98e97
#
_entry.id   2dd3654787353a2355060a5e13c98e97
#
_cell.length_a   1.000
_cell.length_b   1.000
_cell.length_c   1.000
_cell.angle_alpha   90.00
_cell.angle_beta   90.00
_cell.angle_gamma   90.00
#
_symmetry.space_group_name_H-M   'P 1'
#
loop_
_entity.id
_entity.type
_entity.pdbx_description
1 polymer ?
#
loop_
_entity_poly.entity_id
_entity_poly.type
_entity_poly.pdbx_seq_one_letter_code
_entity_poly.pdbx_strand_id
1 'polypeptide(L)'
;MDYERQDKPAESPLERIKHFNEFHTPLSKEEQELQGARCMACGVPFCQSGKPLAGMASGCPLHNLVPEWNDLIYNGNWKEAYLRLKKTNNFPEFTSRVCPALCENACTCGLNQEAVASKSNEYAIIENAYEMGYAKANPPKVRTGKKVAVIGSGPSGLAAADLLNRRGHQVTVFEREDKPGGLLRYGIPNMKLEKQIIDRKIAIMEEEGIIFQTGCNVGKDVKAADILKEYDRVILACGASNPRDIKVPGRDAQGIYFAVDFLKSTTKALWANDMKLKTGSYISAKGKNVIVIGGGDTGNDCVGTSIRHGAKSVLQLEMMPKAPDERTPLNPWPEWPRVCKTDYGQQEAIAVFGSDPRVYTTTVKEFVKDKKGNLCKAVLIKLESKTDEKTGRKMMVPVEGSEYTVNADLVLIAAGFLGSQDYVTKAFGVEVNERTNVKTEAGKYSTNVKDVFTAGDMHRGQSLVIWAIREGREVAREVDESLMGYTNLYIQ
;
A
#
# COMPACT_ATOMS: atom_id res chain seq x y z
N MET A 1 22.29 -25.19 0.31
CA MET A 1 22.51 -24.12 -0.66
C MET A 1 23.90 -23.56 -0.43
N ASP A 2 24.59 -23.22 -1.50
CA ASP A 2 25.97 -22.77 -1.43
C ASP A 2 26.12 -21.31 -1.00
N TYR A 3 25.01 -20.56 -1.00
CA TYR A 3 24.99 -19.15 -0.65
C TYR A 3 23.97 -18.85 0.44
N GLU A 4 24.32 -18.03 1.41
CA GLU A 4 23.41 -17.53 2.46
C GLU A 4 22.53 -16.39 1.94
N ARG A 5 21.37 -16.18 2.57
CA ARG A 5 20.52 -15.03 2.28
C ARG A 5 21.20 -13.75 2.75
N GLN A 6 21.23 -12.76 1.87
CA GLN A 6 21.63 -11.40 2.19
C GLN A 6 20.48 -10.45 1.85
N ASP A 7 20.01 -9.73 2.84
CA ASP A 7 19.08 -8.63 2.63
C ASP A 7 19.85 -7.32 2.50
N LYS A 8 19.24 -6.33 1.88
CA LYS A 8 19.82 -4.98 1.79
C LYS A 8 20.10 -4.45 3.19
N PRO A 9 21.34 -4.08 3.53
CA PRO A 9 21.65 -3.49 4.83
C PRO A 9 20.83 -2.23 5.07
N ALA A 10 20.33 -2.08 6.29
CA ALA A 10 19.63 -0.87 6.72
C ALA A 10 20.54 -0.05 7.64
N GLU A 11 20.41 1.27 7.54
CA GLU A 11 21.01 2.17 8.54
C GLU A 11 20.50 1.84 9.94
N SER A 12 21.35 2.07 10.96
CA SER A 12 20.95 1.84 12.35
C SER A 12 19.72 2.70 12.71
N PRO A 13 18.84 2.25 13.61
CA PRO A 13 17.65 3.00 13.99
C PRO A 13 17.93 4.45 14.41
N LEU A 14 19.03 4.70 15.14
CA LEU A 14 19.40 6.03 15.63
C LEU A 14 19.97 6.94 14.53
N GLU A 15 20.49 6.38 13.43
CA GLU A 15 20.95 7.16 12.29
C GLU A 15 19.80 7.47 11.34
N ARG A 16 19.01 6.48 10.95
CA ARG A 16 17.95 6.64 9.96
C ARG A 16 16.81 7.55 10.40
N ILE A 17 16.60 7.74 11.71
CA ILE A 17 15.59 8.70 12.23
C ILE A 17 15.98 10.16 12.01
N LYS A 18 17.21 10.47 11.62
CA LYS A 18 17.70 11.83 11.38
C LYS A 18 17.24 12.41 10.05
N HIS A 19 16.70 11.59 9.16
CA HIS A 19 16.24 11.98 7.82
C HIS A 19 14.95 11.25 7.40
N PHE A 20 14.42 11.66 6.23
CA PHE A 20 13.20 11.08 5.62
C PHE A 20 13.49 10.36 4.29
N ASN A 21 14.74 10.04 3.99
CA ASN A 21 15.15 9.28 2.81
C ASN A 21 15.00 7.78 3.05
N GLU A 22 14.94 6.98 1.97
CA GLU A 22 15.10 5.53 2.06
C GLU A 22 16.42 5.21 2.76
N PHE A 23 16.45 4.20 3.62
CA PHE A 23 17.55 3.91 4.52
C PHE A 23 18.20 2.52 4.32
N HIS A 24 17.90 1.87 3.19
CA HIS A 24 18.52 0.61 2.81
C HIS A 24 19.57 0.86 1.73
N THR A 25 20.76 0.32 1.92
CA THR A 25 21.82 0.33 0.92
C THR A 25 21.65 -0.87 -0.02
N PRO A 26 21.64 -0.68 -1.36
CA PRO A 26 21.64 -1.78 -2.30
C PRO A 26 22.85 -2.70 -2.11
N LEU A 27 22.68 -3.99 -2.38
CA LEU A 27 23.81 -4.92 -2.53
C LEU A 27 24.60 -4.56 -3.81
N SER A 28 25.86 -4.96 -3.87
CA SER A 28 26.63 -4.91 -5.11
C SER A 28 25.99 -5.80 -6.18
N LYS A 29 26.35 -5.58 -7.42
CA LYS A 29 25.84 -6.37 -8.54
C LYS A 29 26.15 -7.86 -8.37
N GLU A 30 27.38 -8.17 -7.99
CA GLU A 30 27.89 -9.51 -7.76
C GLU A 30 27.16 -10.19 -6.59
N GLU A 31 26.99 -9.49 -5.47
CA GLU A 31 26.22 -10.00 -4.33
C GLU A 31 24.78 -10.29 -4.72
N GLN A 32 24.16 -9.41 -5.52
CA GLN A 32 22.77 -9.59 -5.95
C GLN A 32 22.60 -10.75 -6.95
N GLU A 33 23.57 -10.99 -7.83
CA GLU A 33 23.63 -12.16 -8.71
C GLU A 33 23.64 -13.47 -7.89
N LEU A 34 24.41 -13.53 -6.80
CA LEU A 34 24.43 -14.65 -5.87
C LEU A 34 23.07 -14.84 -5.15
N GLN A 35 22.32 -13.76 -4.87
CA GLN A 35 20.98 -13.90 -4.33
C GLN A 35 20.00 -14.50 -5.35
N GLY A 36 20.21 -14.27 -6.64
CA GLY A 36 19.49 -14.96 -7.73
C GLY A 36 19.75 -16.47 -7.72
N ALA A 37 21.00 -16.88 -7.51
CA ALA A 37 21.43 -18.29 -7.46
C ALA A 37 20.75 -19.11 -6.35
N ARG A 38 20.22 -18.46 -5.30
CA ARG A 38 19.48 -19.15 -4.24
C ARG A 38 18.15 -19.75 -4.70
N CYS A 39 17.66 -19.38 -5.88
CA CYS A 39 16.42 -19.91 -6.42
C CYS A 39 16.62 -21.32 -6.98
N MET A 40 15.88 -22.29 -6.44
CA MET A 40 15.94 -23.69 -6.89
C MET A 40 15.17 -23.97 -8.20
N ALA A 41 14.57 -22.96 -8.83
CA ALA A 41 13.71 -23.09 -10.01
C ALA A 41 12.68 -24.23 -9.85
N CYS A 42 11.92 -24.22 -8.76
CA CYS A 42 10.98 -25.29 -8.40
C CYS A 42 10.01 -25.62 -9.55
N GLY A 43 9.75 -26.89 -9.82
CA GLY A 43 8.76 -27.31 -10.83
C GLY A 43 7.33 -26.85 -10.51
N VAL A 44 7.02 -26.65 -9.22
CA VAL A 44 5.77 -26.01 -8.74
C VAL A 44 6.13 -24.83 -7.86
N PRO A 45 6.32 -23.64 -8.45
CA PRO A 45 6.78 -22.47 -7.71
C PRO A 45 5.64 -21.79 -6.95
N PHE A 46 5.50 -22.10 -5.66
CA PHE A 46 4.49 -21.48 -4.80
C PHE A 46 4.61 -19.95 -4.73
N CYS A 47 5.81 -19.39 -4.89
CA CYS A 47 6.03 -17.94 -4.97
C CYS A 47 5.18 -17.25 -6.05
N GLN A 48 4.77 -17.97 -7.10
CA GLN A 48 3.93 -17.45 -8.20
C GLN A 48 2.44 -17.75 -8.02
N SER A 49 2.01 -18.52 -7.02
CA SER A 49 0.65 -19.08 -7.00
C SER A 49 -0.45 -18.04 -6.85
N GLY A 50 -0.26 -17.04 -5.99
CA GLY A 50 -1.22 -15.98 -5.72
C GLY A 50 -2.60 -16.46 -5.21
N LYS A 51 -2.73 -17.72 -4.82
CA LYS A 51 -4.01 -18.32 -4.38
C LYS A 51 -4.36 -17.85 -2.96
N PRO A 52 -5.61 -17.43 -2.71
CA PRO A 52 -6.06 -17.17 -1.35
C PRO A 52 -6.08 -18.46 -0.52
N LEU A 53 -5.33 -18.46 0.59
CA LEU A 53 -5.33 -19.51 1.61
C LEU A 53 -5.58 -18.88 2.98
N ALA A 54 -6.55 -19.38 3.74
CA ALA A 54 -6.91 -18.88 5.06
C ALA A 54 -7.10 -17.35 5.11
N GLY A 55 -7.69 -16.76 4.06
CA GLY A 55 -8.02 -15.33 3.97
C GLY A 55 -6.90 -14.41 3.44
N MET A 56 -5.70 -14.95 3.17
CA MET A 56 -4.58 -14.19 2.58
C MET A 56 -4.03 -14.90 1.36
N ALA A 57 -3.37 -14.15 0.46
CA ALA A 57 -2.71 -14.77 -0.69
C ALA A 57 -1.44 -15.51 -0.27
N SER A 58 -1.27 -16.72 -0.80
CA SER A 58 -0.01 -17.45 -0.80
C SER A 58 0.68 -17.25 -2.14
N GLY A 59 1.89 -16.71 -2.13
CA GLY A 59 2.60 -16.32 -3.35
C GLY A 59 2.11 -15.01 -3.97
N CYS A 60 2.69 -14.66 -5.11
CA CYS A 60 2.46 -13.39 -5.78
C CYS A 60 1.11 -13.34 -6.52
N PRO A 61 0.18 -12.44 -6.19
CA PRO A 61 -1.07 -12.28 -6.94
C PRO A 61 -0.90 -11.88 -8.41
N LEU A 62 0.22 -11.25 -8.79
CA LEU A 62 0.54 -10.96 -10.19
C LEU A 62 1.14 -12.16 -10.92
N HIS A 63 1.31 -13.28 -10.26
CA HIS A 63 2.00 -14.47 -10.80
C HIS A 63 3.37 -14.13 -11.38
N ASN A 64 4.11 -13.26 -10.67
CA ASN A 64 5.44 -12.83 -11.08
C ASN A 64 6.35 -14.03 -11.35
N LEU A 65 7.08 -13.98 -12.47
CA LEU A 65 7.92 -15.08 -12.97
C LEU A 65 9.24 -15.13 -12.18
N VAL A 66 9.13 -15.28 -10.86
CA VAL A 66 10.23 -15.17 -9.90
C VAL A 66 11.40 -16.10 -10.20
N PRO A 67 11.21 -17.42 -10.48
CA PRO A 67 12.33 -18.30 -10.82
C PRO A 67 13.08 -17.86 -12.07
N GLU A 68 12.35 -17.42 -13.10
CA GLU A 68 12.96 -17.02 -14.37
C GLU A 68 13.84 -15.77 -14.24
N TRP A 69 13.36 -14.72 -13.55
CA TRP A 69 14.18 -13.52 -13.38
C TRP A 69 15.37 -13.76 -12.45
N ASN A 70 15.23 -14.65 -11.45
CA ASN A 70 16.33 -15.02 -10.55
C ASN A 70 17.46 -15.72 -11.31
N ASP A 71 17.11 -16.66 -12.20
CA ASP A 71 18.08 -17.31 -13.07
C ASP A 71 18.77 -16.32 -14.01
N LEU A 72 17.99 -15.40 -14.58
CA LEU A 72 18.53 -14.36 -15.48
C LEU A 72 19.52 -13.43 -14.79
N ILE A 73 19.25 -12.96 -13.56
CA ILE A 73 20.23 -12.11 -12.85
C ILE A 73 21.46 -12.91 -12.42
N TYR A 74 21.30 -14.17 -11.98
CA TYR A 74 22.44 -15.03 -11.66
C TYR A 74 23.39 -15.21 -12.84
N ASN A 75 22.87 -15.28 -14.05
CA ASN A 75 23.65 -15.39 -15.29
C ASN A 75 24.05 -14.02 -15.88
N GLY A 76 23.89 -12.91 -15.16
CA GLY A 76 24.24 -11.57 -15.61
C GLY A 76 23.33 -10.97 -16.69
N ASN A 77 22.19 -11.58 -17.00
CA ASN A 77 21.24 -11.19 -18.04
C ASN A 77 20.21 -10.17 -17.52
N TRP A 78 20.68 -9.04 -17.03
CA TRP A 78 19.88 -8.02 -16.32
C TRP A 78 18.76 -7.40 -17.16
N LYS A 79 19.03 -7.16 -18.45
CA LYS A 79 18.02 -6.61 -19.38
C LYS A 79 16.86 -7.58 -19.57
N GLU A 80 17.15 -8.84 -19.78
CA GLU A 80 16.18 -9.91 -19.95
C GLU A 80 15.39 -10.14 -18.66
N ALA A 81 16.05 -10.06 -17.51
CA ALA A 81 15.39 -10.08 -16.20
C ALA A 81 14.37 -8.95 -16.05
N TYR A 82 14.74 -7.72 -16.46
CA TYR A 82 13.81 -6.59 -16.48
C TYR A 82 12.62 -6.83 -17.41
N LEU A 83 12.85 -7.30 -18.63
CA LEU A 83 11.77 -7.60 -19.57
C LEU A 83 10.84 -8.69 -19.04
N ARG A 84 11.39 -9.68 -18.38
CA ARG A 84 10.63 -10.76 -17.74
C ARG A 84 9.78 -10.26 -16.57
N LEU A 85 10.35 -9.42 -15.73
CA LEU A 85 9.65 -8.79 -14.61
C LEU A 85 8.50 -7.89 -15.09
N LYS A 86 8.73 -7.07 -16.10
CA LYS A 86 7.75 -6.15 -16.70
C LYS A 86 6.58 -6.87 -17.38
N LYS A 87 6.72 -8.15 -17.72
CA LYS A 87 5.63 -8.92 -18.35
C LYS A 87 4.42 -9.06 -17.41
N THR A 88 4.67 -9.25 -16.12
CA THR A 88 3.61 -9.47 -15.11
C THR A 88 3.41 -8.30 -14.17
N ASN A 89 4.41 -7.44 -13.96
CA ASN A 89 4.35 -6.31 -13.04
C ASN A 89 4.56 -4.97 -13.76
N ASN A 90 3.59 -4.07 -13.65
CA ASN A 90 3.68 -2.72 -14.23
C ASN A 90 4.64 -1.82 -13.44
N PHE A 91 4.77 -2.02 -12.12
CA PHE A 91 5.44 -1.11 -11.21
C PHE A 91 6.38 -1.83 -10.22
N PRO A 92 7.45 -2.49 -10.73
CA PRO A 92 8.44 -3.12 -9.84
C PRO A 92 9.11 -2.10 -8.90
N GLU A 93 9.27 -0.85 -9.33
CA GLU A 93 9.79 0.26 -8.54
C GLU A 93 8.98 0.53 -7.26
N PHE A 94 7.66 0.24 -7.27
CA PHE A 94 6.81 0.40 -6.09
C PHE A 94 6.74 -0.91 -5.29
N THR A 95 6.50 -2.03 -5.95
CA THR A 95 6.31 -3.33 -5.27
C THR A 95 7.57 -3.79 -4.57
N SER A 96 8.76 -3.57 -5.15
CA SER A 96 10.04 -3.89 -4.51
C SER A 96 10.34 -3.08 -3.23
N ARG A 97 9.59 -2.00 -2.98
CA ARG A 97 9.71 -1.18 -1.78
C ARG A 97 8.60 -1.45 -0.77
N VAL A 98 7.34 -1.52 -1.23
CA VAL A 98 6.17 -1.50 -0.33
C VAL A 98 5.37 -2.80 -0.29
N CYS A 99 5.63 -3.78 -1.17
CA CYS A 99 4.98 -5.08 -1.08
C CYS A 99 5.50 -5.87 0.14
N PRO A 100 4.63 -6.56 0.89
CA PRO A 100 5.06 -7.38 2.03
C PRO A 100 5.78 -8.68 1.62
N ALA A 101 6.05 -8.89 0.31
CA ALA A 101 6.76 -10.03 -0.24
C ALA A 101 6.05 -11.39 0.00
N LEU A 102 4.79 -11.48 -0.45
CA LEU A 102 4.01 -12.73 -0.41
C LEU A 102 4.75 -13.90 -1.08
N CYS A 103 5.54 -13.61 -2.13
CA CYS A 103 6.36 -14.58 -2.83
C CYS A 103 7.43 -15.23 -1.93
N GLU A 104 8.08 -14.43 -1.06
CA GLU A 104 9.09 -14.93 -0.11
C GLU A 104 8.46 -15.82 0.95
N ASN A 105 7.30 -15.41 1.49
CA ASN A 105 6.61 -16.19 2.52
C ASN A 105 6.04 -17.51 2.02
N ALA A 106 5.87 -17.66 0.71
CA ALA A 106 5.46 -18.92 0.06
C ALA A 106 6.61 -19.64 -0.65
N CYS A 107 7.84 -19.14 -0.55
CA CYS A 107 9.00 -19.75 -1.17
C CYS A 107 9.29 -21.15 -0.58
N THR A 108 9.42 -22.15 -1.44
CA THR A 108 9.72 -23.55 -1.03
C THR A 108 11.06 -23.67 -0.30
N CYS A 109 12.05 -22.82 -0.63
CA CYS A 109 13.31 -22.76 0.11
C CYS A 109 13.08 -22.46 1.60
N GLY A 110 12.05 -21.68 1.92
CA GLY A 110 11.68 -21.30 3.29
C GLY A 110 11.24 -22.47 4.20
N LEU A 111 11.11 -23.69 3.66
CA LEU A 111 10.83 -24.90 4.44
C LEU A 111 12.07 -25.44 5.16
N ASN A 112 13.24 -25.27 4.58
CA ASN A 112 14.48 -25.88 5.07
C ASN A 112 15.57 -24.85 5.39
N GLN A 113 15.45 -23.64 4.82
CA GLN A 113 16.40 -22.54 4.96
C GLN A 113 15.65 -21.21 4.85
N GLU A 114 16.36 -20.09 4.87
CA GLU A 114 15.75 -18.81 4.57
C GLU A 114 15.27 -18.72 3.11
N ALA A 115 14.09 -18.13 2.91
CA ALA A 115 13.51 -17.92 1.59
C ALA A 115 14.44 -17.11 0.67
N VAL A 116 14.25 -17.23 -0.64
CA VAL A 116 14.94 -16.36 -1.60
C VAL A 116 14.52 -14.91 -1.40
N ALA A 117 15.47 -13.97 -1.40
CA ALA A 117 15.25 -12.54 -1.23
C ALA A 117 14.63 -11.90 -2.51
N SER A 118 13.48 -12.43 -2.93
CA SER A 118 12.84 -12.07 -4.20
C SER A 118 12.51 -10.58 -4.32
N LYS A 119 12.13 -9.93 -3.22
CA LYS A 119 11.86 -8.49 -3.19
C LYS A 119 13.12 -7.66 -3.39
N SER A 120 14.26 -8.10 -2.82
CA SER A 120 15.56 -7.47 -3.05
C SER A 120 16.02 -7.65 -4.50
N ASN A 121 15.81 -8.84 -5.07
CA ASN A 121 16.11 -9.12 -6.48
C ASN A 121 15.26 -8.25 -7.42
N GLU A 122 13.95 -8.12 -7.15
CA GLU A 122 13.04 -7.23 -7.89
C GLU A 122 13.51 -5.77 -7.84
N TYR A 123 13.94 -5.29 -6.68
CA TYR A 123 14.50 -3.95 -6.50
C TYR A 123 15.75 -3.75 -7.35
N ALA A 124 16.69 -4.68 -7.30
CA ALA A 124 17.93 -4.57 -8.07
C ALA A 124 17.68 -4.58 -9.58
N ILE A 125 16.77 -5.44 -10.06
CA ILE A 125 16.40 -5.49 -11.49
C ILE A 125 15.86 -4.15 -11.97
N ILE A 126 14.93 -3.54 -11.22
CA ILE A 126 14.32 -2.29 -11.67
C ILE A 126 15.26 -1.09 -11.57
N GLU A 127 16.06 -0.99 -10.49
CA GLU A 127 17.02 0.09 -10.36
C GLU A 127 18.11 0.00 -11.44
N ASN A 128 18.66 -1.20 -11.68
CA ASN A 128 19.58 -1.43 -12.81
C ASN A 128 18.94 -1.04 -14.16
N ALA A 129 17.66 -1.34 -14.36
CA ALA A 129 16.99 -0.99 -15.60
C ALA A 129 16.86 0.54 -15.81
N TYR A 130 16.68 1.32 -14.76
CA TYR A 130 16.74 2.79 -14.83
C TYR A 130 18.17 3.29 -15.07
N GLU A 131 19.14 2.77 -14.35
CA GLU A 131 20.56 3.15 -14.47
C GLU A 131 21.09 2.89 -15.88
N MET A 132 20.78 1.72 -16.45
CA MET A 132 21.21 1.32 -17.79
C MET A 132 20.32 1.87 -18.93
N GLY A 133 19.28 2.65 -18.62
CA GLY A 133 18.36 3.22 -19.61
C GLY A 133 17.45 2.19 -20.29
N TYR A 134 17.23 1.01 -19.71
CA TYR A 134 16.25 0.05 -20.23
C TYR A 134 14.82 0.45 -19.85
N ALA A 135 14.64 1.04 -18.67
CA ALA A 135 13.37 1.61 -18.21
C ALA A 135 13.16 2.99 -18.82
N LYS A 136 12.62 3.04 -20.01
CA LYS A 136 12.31 4.25 -20.78
C LYS A 136 10.94 4.19 -21.41
N ALA A 137 10.44 5.33 -21.89
CA ALA A 137 9.17 5.43 -22.60
C ALA A 137 9.16 4.58 -23.88
N ASN A 138 8.05 3.89 -24.09
CA ASN A 138 7.78 3.10 -25.29
C ASN A 138 6.34 3.37 -25.74
N PRO A 139 6.07 4.52 -26.37
CA PRO A 139 4.73 4.91 -26.79
C PRO A 139 4.16 3.93 -27.81
N PRO A 140 2.84 3.68 -27.81
CA PRO A 140 2.21 2.81 -28.78
C PRO A 140 2.39 3.33 -30.21
N LYS A 141 2.77 2.46 -31.13
CA LYS A 141 2.99 2.82 -32.57
C LYS A 141 1.69 3.19 -33.28
N VAL A 142 0.56 2.68 -32.84
CA VAL A 142 -0.76 2.88 -33.44
C VAL A 142 -1.76 3.25 -32.35
N ARG A 143 -2.54 4.30 -32.57
CA ARG A 143 -3.66 4.69 -31.71
C ARG A 143 -4.97 4.12 -32.25
N THR A 144 -5.81 3.64 -31.33
CA THR A 144 -7.12 3.03 -31.67
C THR A 144 -8.22 4.05 -31.92
N GLY A 145 -8.00 5.31 -31.54
CA GLY A 145 -9.02 6.36 -31.54
C GLY A 145 -10.02 6.27 -30.39
N LYS A 146 -9.90 5.26 -29.51
CA LYS A 146 -10.76 5.11 -28.33
C LYS A 146 -10.22 5.91 -27.15
N LYS A 147 -11.14 6.53 -26.38
CA LYS A 147 -10.80 7.36 -25.21
C LYS A 147 -11.26 6.67 -23.94
N VAL A 148 -10.37 6.57 -22.96
CA VAL A 148 -10.69 5.99 -21.65
C VAL A 148 -10.35 7.00 -20.55
N ALA A 149 -11.31 7.25 -19.66
CA ALA A 149 -11.10 8.01 -18.43
C ALA A 149 -10.80 7.04 -17.27
N VAL A 150 -9.75 7.32 -16.51
CA VAL A 150 -9.41 6.62 -15.26
C VAL A 150 -9.56 7.61 -14.11
N ILE A 151 -10.46 7.32 -13.17
CA ILE A 151 -10.73 8.19 -12.03
C ILE A 151 -9.97 7.68 -10.82
N GLY A 152 -8.88 8.36 -10.49
CA GLY A 152 -7.92 7.99 -9.44
C GLY A 152 -6.60 7.46 -9.99
N SER A 153 -5.49 8.00 -9.48
CA SER A 153 -4.12 7.68 -9.87
C SER A 153 -3.39 6.77 -8.87
N GLY A 154 -4.14 6.01 -8.06
CA GLY A 154 -3.56 4.96 -7.22
C GLY A 154 -3.02 3.79 -8.05
N PRO A 155 -2.36 2.78 -7.44
CA PRO A 155 -1.74 1.66 -8.15
C PRO A 155 -2.65 0.97 -9.16
N SER A 156 -3.94 0.82 -8.83
CA SER A 156 -4.94 0.21 -9.71
C SER A 156 -5.20 1.06 -10.95
N GLY A 157 -5.47 2.35 -10.76
CA GLY A 157 -5.70 3.28 -11.89
C GLY A 157 -4.47 3.43 -12.78
N LEU A 158 -3.28 3.53 -12.18
CA LEU A 158 -2.03 3.58 -12.95
C LEU A 158 -1.79 2.30 -13.75
N ALA A 159 -2.09 1.11 -13.21
CA ALA A 159 -1.93 -0.15 -13.91
C ALA A 159 -2.90 -0.28 -15.10
N ALA A 160 -4.15 0.14 -14.90
CA ALA A 160 -5.12 0.21 -15.98
C ALA A 160 -4.70 1.18 -17.08
N ALA A 161 -4.26 2.39 -16.70
CA ALA A 161 -3.79 3.41 -17.63
C ALA A 161 -2.58 2.94 -18.45
N ASP A 162 -1.58 2.33 -17.80
CA ASP A 162 -0.38 1.81 -18.46
C ASP A 162 -0.73 0.77 -19.54
N LEU A 163 -1.57 -0.22 -19.21
CA LEU A 163 -1.93 -1.27 -20.17
C LEU A 163 -2.82 -0.77 -21.32
N LEU A 164 -3.82 0.06 -21.03
CA LEU A 164 -4.71 0.61 -22.05
C LEU A 164 -3.97 1.55 -23.00
N ASN A 165 -3.05 2.35 -22.48
CA ASN A 165 -2.21 3.20 -23.30
C ASN A 165 -1.30 2.36 -24.22
N ARG A 166 -0.64 1.31 -23.69
CA ARG A 166 0.16 0.38 -24.51
C ARG A 166 -0.66 -0.31 -25.60
N ARG A 167 -1.94 -0.57 -25.34
CA ARG A 167 -2.87 -1.12 -26.32
C ARG A 167 -3.20 -0.11 -27.43
N GLY A 168 -2.91 1.17 -27.22
CA GLY A 168 -3.13 2.25 -28.18
C GLY A 168 -4.33 3.14 -27.88
N HIS A 169 -5.04 2.94 -26.77
CA HIS A 169 -6.12 3.83 -26.36
C HIS A 169 -5.59 5.18 -25.88
N GLN A 170 -6.37 6.24 -26.04
CA GLN A 170 -6.11 7.54 -25.42
C GLN A 170 -6.60 7.49 -23.98
N VAL A 171 -5.68 7.64 -23.02
CA VAL A 171 -6.01 7.51 -21.60
C VAL A 171 -5.80 8.84 -20.88
N THR A 172 -6.82 9.29 -20.18
CA THR A 172 -6.75 10.43 -19.25
C THR A 172 -6.99 9.94 -17.83
N VAL A 173 -6.05 10.23 -16.95
CA VAL A 173 -6.14 9.91 -15.52
C VAL A 173 -6.52 11.19 -14.75
N PHE A 174 -7.67 11.17 -14.08
CA PHE A 174 -8.13 12.26 -13.22
C PHE A 174 -7.73 11.99 -11.77
N GLU A 175 -7.02 12.94 -11.18
CA GLU A 175 -6.55 12.85 -9.80
C GLU A 175 -7.00 14.08 -9.01
N ARG A 176 -7.65 13.85 -7.86
CA ARG A 176 -8.12 14.94 -6.98
C ARG A 176 -6.98 15.69 -6.26
N GLU A 177 -5.87 15.02 -6.04
CA GLU A 177 -4.70 15.63 -5.42
C GLU A 177 -3.87 16.41 -6.44
N ASP A 178 -2.93 17.20 -5.94
CA ASP A 178 -2.01 18.02 -6.73
C ASP A 178 -0.98 17.20 -7.52
N LYS A 179 -0.75 15.92 -7.13
CA LYS A 179 0.17 15.00 -7.82
C LYS A 179 -0.38 13.58 -7.85
N PRO A 180 -0.08 12.81 -8.92
CA PRO A 180 -0.52 11.43 -9.04
C PRO A 180 0.24 10.48 -8.09
N GLY A 181 -0.36 9.32 -7.82
CA GLY A 181 0.22 8.23 -7.04
C GLY A 181 -0.67 7.70 -5.91
N GLY A 182 -1.77 8.38 -5.57
CA GLY A 182 -2.69 7.96 -4.51
C GLY A 182 -1.98 7.74 -3.17
N LEU A 183 -2.24 6.59 -2.51
CA LEU A 183 -1.60 6.27 -1.23
C LEU A 183 -0.09 6.03 -1.33
N LEU A 184 0.46 5.64 -2.49
CA LEU A 184 1.91 5.56 -2.68
C LEU A 184 2.57 6.93 -2.42
N ARG A 185 1.91 8.00 -2.85
CA ARG A 185 2.40 9.36 -2.67
C ARG A 185 2.09 9.92 -1.28
N TYR A 186 0.84 9.82 -0.84
CA TYR A 186 0.37 10.56 0.33
C TYR A 186 0.01 9.70 1.55
N GLY A 187 -0.01 8.37 1.41
CA GLY A 187 -0.25 7.45 2.51
C GLY A 187 1.01 6.75 3.02
N ILE A 188 2.02 6.58 2.16
CA ILE A 188 3.29 5.95 2.50
C ILE A 188 4.33 7.04 2.75
N PRO A 189 5.09 7.00 3.87
CA PRO A 189 6.11 8.02 4.16
C PRO A 189 7.31 7.92 3.20
N ASN A 190 8.03 9.04 3.05
CA ASN A 190 9.14 9.15 2.09
C ASN A 190 10.28 8.15 2.39
N MET A 191 10.58 7.89 3.66
CA MET A 191 11.62 6.94 4.06
C MET A 191 11.31 5.47 3.70
N LYS A 192 10.09 5.16 3.30
CA LYS A 192 9.69 3.82 2.82
C LYS A 192 9.55 3.76 1.29
N LEU A 193 9.18 4.88 0.67
CA LEU A 193 9.10 5.07 -0.77
C LEU A 193 9.34 6.54 -1.11
N GLU A 194 10.52 6.85 -1.61
CA GLU A 194 10.88 8.20 -2.04
C GLU A 194 9.99 8.65 -3.19
N LYS A 195 9.48 9.90 -3.12
CA LYS A 195 8.47 10.38 -4.07
C LYS A 195 9.02 10.61 -5.46
N GLN A 196 10.31 10.83 -5.59
CA GLN A 196 11.01 10.88 -6.88
C GLN A 196 10.90 9.57 -7.67
N ILE A 197 10.77 8.42 -6.98
CA ILE A 197 10.55 7.12 -7.62
C ILE A 197 9.19 7.08 -8.34
N ILE A 198 8.19 7.74 -7.73
CA ILE A 198 6.87 7.88 -8.37
C ILE A 198 6.96 8.86 -9.53
N ASP A 199 7.63 10.01 -9.33
CA ASP A 199 7.74 11.05 -10.36
C ASP A 199 8.45 10.53 -11.63
N ARG A 200 9.57 9.77 -11.49
CA ARG A 200 10.26 9.20 -12.66
C ARG A 200 9.37 8.22 -13.45
N LYS A 201 8.49 7.45 -12.76
CA LYS A 201 7.57 6.54 -13.44
C LYS A 201 6.43 7.28 -14.13
N ILE A 202 5.87 8.30 -13.47
CA ILE A 202 4.82 9.14 -14.06
C ILE A 202 5.35 9.84 -15.30
N ALA A 203 6.57 10.40 -15.27
CA ALA A 203 7.20 11.02 -16.44
C ALA A 203 7.29 10.07 -17.64
N ILE A 204 7.69 8.81 -17.44
CA ILE A 204 7.67 7.80 -18.51
C ILE A 204 6.24 7.59 -19.06
N MET A 205 5.24 7.52 -18.16
CA MET A 205 3.84 7.33 -18.61
C MET A 205 3.31 8.54 -19.38
N GLU A 206 3.73 9.76 -19.03
CA GLU A 206 3.40 11.00 -19.76
C GLU A 206 4.08 11.01 -21.15
N GLU A 207 5.36 10.64 -21.22
CA GLU A 207 6.08 10.50 -22.51
C GLU A 207 5.44 9.43 -23.40
N GLU A 208 4.84 8.39 -22.84
CA GLU A 208 4.08 7.36 -23.56
C GLU A 208 2.70 7.87 -24.02
N GLY A 209 2.28 9.06 -23.59
CA GLY A 209 1.07 9.75 -24.04
C GLY A 209 -0.15 9.58 -23.12
N ILE A 210 0.03 9.18 -21.87
CA ILE A 210 -1.02 9.22 -20.84
C ILE A 210 -1.14 10.67 -20.36
N ILE A 211 -2.37 11.17 -20.27
CA ILE A 211 -2.67 12.52 -19.78
C ILE A 211 -3.04 12.44 -18.29
N PHE A 212 -2.36 13.19 -17.44
CA PHE A 212 -2.72 13.34 -16.05
C PHE A 212 -3.37 14.70 -15.80
N GLN A 213 -4.60 14.70 -15.32
CA GLN A 213 -5.32 15.89 -14.87
C GLN A 213 -5.39 15.86 -13.34
N THR A 214 -4.50 16.60 -12.69
CA THR A 214 -4.41 16.73 -11.23
C THR A 214 -5.25 17.89 -10.71
N GLY A 215 -5.57 17.89 -9.40
CA GLY A 215 -6.47 18.89 -8.81
C GLY A 215 -7.92 18.75 -9.31
N CYS A 216 -8.28 17.64 -9.94
CA CYS A 216 -9.58 17.39 -10.53
C CYS A 216 -10.39 16.38 -9.69
N ASN A 217 -11.28 16.86 -8.87
CA ASN A 217 -12.12 16.03 -8.02
C ASN A 217 -13.43 15.68 -8.74
N VAL A 218 -13.43 14.56 -9.47
CA VAL A 218 -14.60 14.10 -10.24
C VAL A 218 -15.74 13.73 -9.27
N GLY A 219 -16.93 14.23 -9.54
CA GLY A 219 -18.10 14.14 -8.67
C GLY A 219 -18.28 15.32 -7.74
N LYS A 220 -17.31 16.26 -7.68
CA LYS A 220 -17.41 17.55 -7.00
C LYS A 220 -17.13 18.70 -7.97
N ASP A 221 -15.88 18.84 -8.42
CA ASP A 221 -15.43 19.94 -9.28
C ASP A 221 -15.71 19.63 -10.76
N VAL A 222 -15.59 18.34 -11.14
CA VAL A 222 -15.85 17.83 -12.48
C VAL A 222 -17.08 16.92 -12.43
N LYS A 223 -18.06 17.17 -13.30
CA LYS A 223 -19.30 16.38 -13.34
C LYS A 223 -19.06 15.02 -13.99
N ALA A 224 -19.55 13.95 -13.36
CA ALA A 224 -19.50 12.60 -13.91
C ALA A 224 -20.18 12.50 -15.28
N ALA A 225 -21.27 13.23 -15.50
CA ALA A 225 -21.98 13.29 -16.78
C ALA A 225 -21.13 13.81 -17.93
N ASP A 226 -20.25 14.77 -17.68
CA ASP A 226 -19.34 15.32 -18.70
C ASP A 226 -18.28 14.28 -19.09
N ILE A 227 -17.75 13.55 -18.12
CA ILE A 227 -16.81 12.43 -18.34
C ILE A 227 -17.48 11.31 -19.16
N LEU A 228 -18.70 10.90 -18.80
CA LEU A 228 -19.47 9.86 -19.50
C LEU A 228 -19.80 10.25 -20.95
N LYS A 229 -19.90 11.54 -21.24
CA LYS A 229 -20.16 12.05 -22.60
C LYS A 229 -18.90 12.10 -23.46
N GLU A 230 -17.75 12.38 -22.84
CA GLU A 230 -16.50 12.61 -23.58
C GLU A 230 -15.71 11.33 -23.86
N TYR A 231 -15.80 10.34 -22.95
CA TYR A 231 -14.99 9.12 -22.99
C TYR A 231 -15.82 7.89 -23.35
N ASP A 232 -15.25 6.99 -24.15
CA ASP A 232 -15.89 5.74 -24.54
C ASP A 232 -16.07 4.78 -23.35
N ARG A 233 -15.14 4.81 -22.37
CA ARG A 233 -15.18 4.00 -21.14
C ARG A 233 -14.62 4.77 -19.96
N VAL A 234 -15.13 4.44 -18.78
CA VAL A 234 -14.70 5.05 -17.51
C VAL A 234 -14.32 3.96 -16.54
N ILE A 235 -13.16 4.09 -15.89
CA ILE A 235 -12.70 3.20 -14.83
C ILE A 235 -12.67 3.97 -13.51
N LEU A 236 -13.44 3.52 -12.52
CA LEU A 236 -13.42 4.05 -11.16
C LEU A 236 -12.37 3.32 -10.35
N ALA A 237 -11.28 4.01 -10.00
CA ALA A 237 -10.12 3.49 -9.26
C ALA A 237 -9.72 4.42 -8.09
N CYS A 238 -10.74 5.00 -7.40
CA CYS A 238 -10.55 6.01 -6.35
C CYS A 238 -10.07 5.43 -5.01
N GLY A 239 -9.87 4.12 -4.92
CA GLY A 239 -9.43 3.42 -3.71
C GLY A 239 -10.50 3.38 -2.60
N ALA A 240 -10.08 2.93 -1.41
CA ALA A 240 -10.85 2.97 -0.17
C ALA A 240 -10.34 4.13 0.67
N SER A 241 -11.01 5.27 0.65
CA SER A 241 -10.55 6.50 1.31
C SER A 241 -11.55 7.06 2.34
N ASN A 242 -12.59 6.29 2.69
CA ASN A 242 -13.48 6.59 3.80
C ASN A 242 -12.88 6.00 5.09
N PRO A 243 -12.27 6.81 5.99
CA PRO A 243 -11.56 6.27 7.13
C PRO A 243 -12.52 5.71 8.17
N ARG A 244 -12.14 4.60 8.80
CA ARG A 244 -12.83 4.09 9.97
C ARG A 244 -12.53 4.98 11.17
N ASP A 245 -13.56 5.55 11.76
CA ASP A 245 -13.45 6.41 12.94
C ASP A 245 -13.76 5.66 14.25
N ILE A 246 -13.36 6.24 15.36
CA ILE A 246 -13.59 5.75 16.73
C ILE A 246 -14.69 6.59 17.36
N LYS A 247 -15.78 5.94 17.74
CA LYS A 247 -16.94 6.60 18.36
C LYS A 247 -16.83 6.51 19.89
N VAL A 248 -16.04 7.42 20.49
CA VAL A 248 -15.87 7.52 21.94
C VAL A 248 -16.05 8.96 22.38
N PRO A 249 -16.40 9.22 23.68
CA PRO A 249 -16.45 10.55 24.24
C PRO A 249 -15.14 11.33 24.01
N GLY A 250 -15.25 12.63 23.74
CA GLY A 250 -14.09 13.49 23.51
C GLY A 250 -13.41 13.34 22.12
N ARG A 251 -14.00 12.57 21.18
CA ARG A 251 -13.45 12.39 19.81
C ARG A 251 -13.26 13.73 19.06
N ASP A 252 -14.02 14.74 19.43
CA ASP A 252 -13.99 16.09 18.84
C ASP A 252 -12.86 16.98 19.40
N ALA A 253 -11.97 16.45 20.27
CA ALA A 253 -10.82 17.19 20.79
C ALA A 253 -9.85 17.59 19.66
N GLN A 254 -9.30 18.81 19.77
CA GLN A 254 -8.21 19.22 18.88
C GLN A 254 -6.95 18.40 19.19
N GLY A 255 -6.29 17.88 18.15
CA GLY A 255 -5.14 16.99 18.28
C GLY A 255 -5.44 15.52 17.91
N ILE A 256 -6.66 15.22 17.45
CA ILE A 256 -7.04 13.88 16.99
C ILE A 256 -7.24 13.90 15.46
N TYR A 257 -6.40 13.17 14.73
CA TYR A 257 -6.38 13.14 13.27
C TYR A 257 -6.40 11.71 12.74
N PHE A 258 -6.83 11.54 11.50
CA PHE A 258 -6.61 10.29 10.79
C PHE A 258 -5.13 10.14 10.37
N ALA A 259 -4.61 8.93 10.41
CA ALA A 259 -3.23 8.62 10.08
C ALA A 259 -2.81 9.14 8.70
N VAL A 260 -3.68 8.99 7.69
CA VAL A 260 -3.38 9.45 6.32
C VAL A 260 -3.25 10.97 6.25
N ASP A 261 -4.03 11.74 7.02
CA ASP A 261 -3.90 13.21 7.05
C ASP A 261 -2.56 13.64 7.65
N PHE A 262 -2.11 12.96 8.71
CA PHE A 262 -0.80 13.17 9.31
C PHE A 262 0.33 12.87 8.32
N LEU A 263 0.33 11.69 7.69
CA LEU A 263 1.34 11.27 6.73
C LEU A 263 1.34 12.17 5.47
N LYS A 264 0.16 12.51 4.94
CA LYS A 264 0.00 13.42 3.82
C LYS A 264 0.54 14.82 4.13
N SER A 265 0.19 15.38 5.29
CA SER A 265 0.66 16.71 5.69
C SER A 265 2.19 16.75 5.81
N THR A 266 2.78 15.70 6.36
CA THR A 266 4.23 15.53 6.47
C THR A 266 4.89 15.46 5.09
N THR A 267 4.36 14.62 4.20
CA THR A 267 4.90 14.49 2.84
C THR A 267 4.85 15.82 2.08
N LYS A 268 3.72 16.54 2.12
CA LYS A 268 3.58 17.84 1.46
C LYS A 268 4.55 18.88 2.04
N ALA A 269 4.75 18.89 3.36
CA ALA A 269 5.68 19.82 4.01
C ALA A 269 7.14 19.54 3.64
N LEU A 270 7.55 18.26 3.57
CA LEU A 270 8.89 17.85 3.15
C LEU A 270 9.18 18.30 1.71
N TRP A 271 8.26 18.03 0.77
CA TRP A 271 8.42 18.41 -0.63
C TRP A 271 8.44 19.92 -0.86
N ALA A 272 7.64 20.66 -0.13
CA ALA A 272 7.59 22.11 -0.23
C ALA A 272 8.83 22.81 0.37
N ASN A 273 9.70 22.08 1.09
CA ASN A 273 10.81 22.67 1.87
C ASN A 273 12.11 21.87 1.77
N ASP A 274 12.42 21.31 0.61
CA ASP A 274 13.67 20.58 0.34
C ASP A 274 13.97 19.50 1.40
N MET A 275 12.99 18.64 1.66
CA MET A 275 13.04 17.55 2.64
C MET A 275 13.24 17.98 4.10
N LYS A 276 12.93 19.24 4.43
CA LYS A 276 13.01 19.79 5.79
C LYS A 276 11.61 20.14 6.30
N LEU A 277 11.35 19.82 7.56
CA LEU A 277 10.09 20.20 8.21
C LEU A 277 10.17 21.64 8.74
N LYS A 278 9.29 22.51 8.27
CA LYS A 278 9.11 23.87 8.80
C LYS A 278 7.87 23.93 9.69
N THR A 279 8.00 24.54 10.86
CA THR A 279 6.89 24.67 11.83
C THR A 279 5.68 25.36 11.21
N GLY A 280 4.48 24.84 11.48
CA GLY A 280 3.19 25.41 11.05
C GLY A 280 2.67 24.90 9.70
N SER A 281 3.47 24.12 8.93
CA SER A 281 3.06 23.61 7.61
C SER A 281 2.49 22.17 7.61
N TYR A 282 2.48 21.51 8.75
CA TYR A 282 2.06 20.10 8.89
C TYR A 282 1.53 19.78 10.29
N ILE A 283 0.87 18.63 10.45
CA ILE A 283 0.44 18.11 11.74
C ILE A 283 1.69 17.63 12.49
N SER A 284 2.17 18.41 13.48
CA SER A 284 3.44 18.16 14.15
C SER A 284 3.29 17.24 15.37
N ALA A 285 4.18 16.25 15.49
CA ALA A 285 4.35 15.42 16.68
C ALA A 285 5.48 15.91 17.60
N LYS A 286 6.17 17.00 17.26
CA LYS A 286 7.33 17.51 18.01
C LYS A 286 6.98 17.82 19.46
N GLY A 287 7.71 17.18 20.38
CA GLY A 287 7.56 17.37 21.83
C GLY A 287 6.25 16.81 22.42
N LYS A 288 5.46 16.06 21.64
CA LYS A 288 4.15 15.55 22.04
C LYS A 288 4.18 14.09 22.50
N ASN A 289 3.25 13.76 23.41
CA ASN A 289 2.88 12.39 23.72
C ASN A 289 1.89 11.91 22.63
N VAL A 290 2.33 10.97 21.81
CA VAL A 290 1.57 10.50 20.64
C VAL A 290 0.93 9.14 20.93
N ILE A 291 -0.35 8.99 20.58
CA ILE A 291 -1.03 7.70 20.59
C ILE A 291 -1.39 7.35 19.13
N VAL A 292 -0.94 6.20 18.67
CA VAL A 292 -1.31 5.63 17.36
C VAL A 292 -2.31 4.50 17.63
N ILE A 293 -3.48 4.55 17.00
CA ILE A 293 -4.54 3.56 17.16
C ILE A 293 -4.59 2.66 15.93
N GLY A 294 -4.07 1.45 16.06
CA GLY A 294 -3.96 0.43 15.01
C GLY A 294 -2.57 -0.17 14.91
N GLY A 295 -2.50 -1.50 14.83
CA GLY A 295 -1.26 -2.28 14.82
C GLY A 295 -0.68 -2.58 13.43
N GLY A 296 -1.35 -2.16 12.33
CA GLY A 296 -0.92 -2.46 10.97
C GLY A 296 0.20 -1.55 10.43
N ASP A 297 0.55 -1.73 9.15
CA ASP A 297 1.63 -0.99 8.47
C ASP A 297 1.47 0.53 8.57
N THR A 298 0.24 1.05 8.40
CA THR A 298 -0.03 2.49 8.55
C THR A 298 0.25 2.98 9.96
N GLY A 299 -0.03 2.16 10.98
CA GLY A 299 0.31 2.47 12.38
C GLY A 299 1.82 2.54 12.58
N ASN A 300 2.56 1.56 12.05
CA ASN A 300 4.02 1.58 12.06
C ASN A 300 4.60 2.82 11.35
N ASP A 301 4.04 3.19 10.20
CA ASP A 301 4.43 4.39 9.46
C ASP A 301 4.20 5.68 10.27
N CYS A 302 3.12 5.74 11.04
CA CYS A 302 2.86 6.83 11.98
C CYS A 302 3.85 6.86 13.15
N VAL A 303 4.24 5.71 13.69
CA VAL A 303 5.26 5.61 14.75
C VAL A 303 6.59 6.19 14.25
N GLY A 304 7.12 5.67 13.13
CA GLY A 304 8.39 6.12 12.57
C GLY A 304 8.39 7.60 12.16
N THR A 305 7.27 8.09 11.62
CA THR A 305 7.11 9.51 11.28
C THR A 305 7.08 10.40 12.52
N SER A 306 6.37 9.98 13.58
CA SER A 306 6.29 10.73 14.85
C SER A 306 7.66 10.87 15.52
N ILE A 307 8.48 9.81 15.49
CA ILE A 307 9.85 9.82 16.00
C ILE A 307 10.69 10.84 15.25
N ARG A 308 10.65 10.84 13.91
CA ARG A 308 11.37 11.83 13.07
C ARG A 308 10.91 13.27 13.29
N HIS A 309 9.67 13.48 13.71
CA HIS A 309 9.21 14.80 14.15
C HIS A 309 9.77 15.21 15.51
N GLY A 310 10.38 14.30 16.29
CA GLY A 310 10.84 14.55 17.65
C GLY A 310 9.72 14.42 18.70
N ALA A 311 8.87 13.40 18.59
CA ALA A 311 7.87 13.09 19.60
C ALA A 311 8.51 12.83 20.97
N LYS A 312 7.84 13.24 22.06
CA LYS A 312 8.27 12.98 23.43
C LYS A 312 8.10 11.51 23.82
N SER A 313 7.01 10.91 23.36
CA SER A 313 6.72 9.48 23.52
C SER A 313 5.77 9.04 22.42
N VAL A 314 5.80 7.74 22.08
CA VAL A 314 4.85 7.13 21.15
C VAL A 314 4.30 5.85 21.77
N LEU A 315 2.98 5.72 21.77
CA LEU A 315 2.25 4.54 22.18
C LEU A 315 1.41 4.04 21.01
N GLN A 316 1.52 2.75 20.65
CA GLN A 316 0.73 2.15 19.57
C GLN A 316 -0.27 1.15 20.16
N LEU A 317 -1.57 1.39 20.00
CA LEU A 317 -2.61 0.53 20.53
C LEU A 317 -3.03 -0.53 19.51
N GLU A 318 -3.02 -1.78 19.94
CA GLU A 318 -3.48 -2.92 19.15
C GLU A 318 -4.63 -3.62 19.89
N MET A 319 -5.79 -3.73 19.24
CA MET A 319 -6.97 -4.37 19.81
C MET A 319 -6.78 -5.88 19.99
N MET A 320 -6.03 -6.51 19.09
CA MET A 320 -5.82 -7.95 19.09
C MET A 320 -4.71 -8.36 20.05
N PRO A 321 -4.69 -9.61 20.53
CA PRO A 321 -3.56 -10.16 21.25
C PRO A 321 -2.28 -10.13 20.41
N LYS A 322 -1.12 -10.08 21.05
CA LYS A 322 0.17 -10.25 20.37
C LYS A 322 0.17 -11.57 19.60
N ALA A 323 0.48 -11.51 18.31
CA ALA A 323 0.67 -12.71 17.51
C ALA A 323 1.89 -13.51 18.03
N PRO A 324 1.95 -14.83 17.82
CA PRO A 324 3.12 -15.62 18.17
C PRO A 324 4.36 -15.16 17.42
N ASP A 325 5.53 -15.41 17.97
CA ASP A 325 6.79 -15.01 17.34
C ASP A 325 7.14 -15.90 16.13
N GLU A 326 6.61 -17.15 16.11
CA GLU A 326 6.82 -18.13 15.03
C GLU A 326 5.48 -18.72 14.55
N ARG A 327 5.50 -19.40 13.40
CA ARG A 327 4.32 -20.11 12.87
C ARG A 327 3.86 -21.20 13.86
N THR A 328 2.56 -21.29 14.03
CA THR A 328 1.93 -22.36 14.80
C THR A 328 1.41 -23.46 13.88
N PRO A 329 1.10 -24.67 14.38
CA PRO A 329 0.43 -25.72 13.62
C PRO A 329 -0.91 -25.29 12.98
N LEU A 330 -1.56 -24.25 13.52
CA LEU A 330 -2.80 -23.68 12.96
C LEU A 330 -2.55 -22.66 11.84
N ASN A 331 -1.28 -22.36 11.53
CA ASN A 331 -0.89 -21.48 10.44
C ASN A 331 0.32 -22.06 9.68
N PRO A 332 0.15 -23.22 9.04
CA PRO A 332 1.23 -23.91 8.35
C PRO A 332 1.67 -23.19 7.08
N TRP A 333 2.90 -23.41 6.62
CA TRP A 333 3.32 -23.06 5.26
C TRP A 333 2.41 -23.81 4.25
N PRO A 334 2.03 -23.23 3.12
CA PRO A 334 2.43 -21.94 2.56
C PRO A 334 1.46 -20.78 2.87
N GLU A 335 0.66 -20.85 3.92
CA GLU A 335 -0.18 -19.73 4.32
C GLU A 335 0.66 -18.49 4.64
N TRP A 336 0.04 -17.32 4.56
CA TRP A 336 0.65 -16.08 5.06
C TRP A 336 0.98 -16.22 6.55
N PRO A 337 2.23 -15.92 7.00
CA PRO A 337 2.60 -16.08 8.39
C PRO A 337 1.87 -15.07 9.28
N ARG A 338 1.11 -15.58 10.24
CA ARG A 338 0.43 -14.79 11.26
C ARG A 338 1.32 -14.69 12.50
N VAL A 339 2.47 -14.04 12.33
CA VAL A 339 3.51 -13.89 13.37
C VAL A 339 3.71 -12.43 13.71
N CYS A 340 4.20 -12.17 14.93
CA CYS A 340 4.56 -10.84 15.37
C CYS A 340 5.81 -10.37 14.58
N LYS A 341 5.66 -9.29 13.82
CA LYS A 341 6.77 -8.64 13.14
C LYS A 341 7.09 -7.33 13.82
N THR A 342 8.36 -7.04 14.00
CA THR A 342 8.83 -5.73 14.45
C THR A 342 9.40 -5.00 13.24
N ASP A 343 8.65 -4.03 12.74
CA ASP A 343 9.02 -3.25 11.56
C ASP A 343 9.82 -2.00 11.97
N TYR A 344 10.28 -1.23 11.00
CA TYR A 344 11.21 -0.14 11.18
C TYR A 344 10.79 0.89 12.26
N GLY A 345 9.53 1.29 12.30
CA GLY A 345 9.04 2.27 13.27
C GLY A 345 9.05 1.75 14.70
N GLN A 346 8.68 0.47 14.93
CA GLN A 346 8.80 -0.15 16.24
C GLN A 346 10.28 -0.31 16.65
N GLN A 347 11.19 -0.70 15.73
CA GLN A 347 12.62 -0.77 15.99
C GLN A 347 13.18 0.59 16.41
N GLU A 348 12.76 1.65 15.73
CA GLU A 348 13.13 3.02 16.05
C GLU A 348 12.61 3.46 17.42
N ALA A 349 11.35 3.12 17.75
CA ALA A 349 10.79 3.39 19.07
C ALA A 349 11.56 2.68 20.19
N ILE A 350 11.90 1.40 19.99
CA ILE A 350 12.74 0.64 20.93
C ILE A 350 14.10 1.32 21.12
N ALA A 351 14.75 1.76 20.05
CA ALA A 351 16.04 2.40 20.12
C ALA A 351 16.01 3.78 20.81
N VAL A 352 14.93 4.55 20.62
CA VAL A 352 14.80 5.92 21.16
C VAL A 352 14.22 5.91 22.57
N PHE A 353 13.20 5.08 22.86
CA PHE A 353 12.45 5.09 24.11
C PHE A 353 12.76 3.89 25.02
N GLY A 354 13.55 2.92 24.57
CA GLY A 354 13.97 1.75 25.35
C GLY A 354 12.93 0.63 25.46
N SER A 355 11.77 0.73 24.80
CA SER A 355 10.71 -0.29 24.82
C SER A 355 9.87 -0.32 23.55
N ASP A 356 9.26 -1.46 23.27
CA ASP A 356 8.28 -1.61 22.19
C ASP A 356 7.08 -0.68 22.42
N PRO A 357 6.69 0.14 21.45
CA PRO A 357 5.58 1.09 21.61
C PRO A 357 4.21 0.42 21.63
N ARG A 358 4.11 -0.87 21.29
CA ARG A 358 2.83 -1.59 21.14
C ARG A 358 2.24 -2.04 22.47
N VAL A 359 0.97 -1.72 22.67
CA VAL A 359 0.14 -2.21 23.76
C VAL A 359 -1.00 -3.01 23.17
N TYR A 360 -0.97 -4.31 23.41
CA TYR A 360 -1.94 -5.27 22.88
C TYR A 360 -3.21 -5.36 23.75
N THR A 361 -4.28 -5.90 23.17
CA THR A 361 -5.58 -6.06 23.84
C THR A 361 -6.04 -4.79 24.52
N THR A 362 -5.87 -3.64 23.86
CA THR A 362 -6.17 -2.34 24.45
C THR A 362 -6.81 -1.41 23.43
N THR A 363 -7.79 -0.63 23.88
CA THR A 363 -8.42 0.42 23.07
C THR A 363 -8.63 1.68 23.90
N VAL A 364 -9.07 2.76 23.25
CA VAL A 364 -9.46 4.00 23.89
C VAL A 364 -10.92 3.91 24.34
N LYS A 365 -11.20 4.26 25.59
CA LYS A 365 -12.54 4.42 26.15
C LYS A 365 -13.03 5.87 26.01
N GLU A 366 -12.14 6.85 26.23
CA GLU A 366 -12.48 8.27 26.25
C GLU A 366 -11.25 9.14 25.95
N PHE A 367 -11.45 10.27 25.32
CA PHE A 367 -10.46 11.35 25.18
C PHE A 367 -10.81 12.51 26.12
N VAL A 368 -9.82 12.99 26.87
CA VAL A 368 -10.00 14.09 27.80
C VAL A 368 -9.49 15.38 27.20
N LYS A 369 -10.31 16.42 27.24
CA LYS A 369 -9.99 17.76 26.75
C LYS A 369 -9.59 18.71 27.88
N ASP A 370 -8.68 19.63 27.59
CA ASP A 370 -8.42 20.78 28.44
C ASP A 370 -9.56 21.84 28.32
N LYS A 371 -9.46 22.92 29.10
CA LYS A 371 -10.44 24.01 29.07
C LYS A 371 -10.52 24.76 27.72
N LYS A 372 -9.52 24.57 26.85
CA LYS A 372 -9.46 25.16 25.49
C LYS A 372 -9.93 24.20 24.40
N GLY A 373 -10.33 22.97 24.76
CA GLY A 373 -10.77 21.96 23.81
C GLY A 373 -9.64 21.13 23.19
N ASN A 374 -8.39 21.30 23.64
CA ASN A 374 -7.29 20.47 23.17
C ASN A 374 -7.25 19.12 23.88
N LEU A 375 -6.83 18.08 23.18
CA LEU A 375 -6.54 16.79 23.75
C LEU A 375 -5.41 16.93 24.81
N CYS A 376 -5.60 16.35 25.98
CA CYS A 376 -4.58 16.35 27.04
C CYS A 376 -4.34 14.97 27.65
N LYS A 377 -5.32 14.07 27.61
CA LYS A 377 -5.21 12.69 28.10
C LYS A 377 -6.12 11.75 27.30
N ALA A 378 -5.82 10.45 27.36
CA ALA A 378 -6.72 9.39 26.92
C ALA A 378 -6.94 8.38 28.06
N VAL A 379 -8.17 7.94 28.24
CA VAL A 379 -8.52 6.82 29.10
C VAL A 379 -8.51 5.57 28.24
N LEU A 380 -7.63 4.65 28.56
CA LEU A 380 -7.46 3.36 27.88
C LEU A 380 -8.17 2.28 28.68
N ILE A 381 -8.64 1.23 28.00
CA ILE A 381 -9.29 0.08 28.61
C ILE A 381 -8.77 -1.21 27.97
N LYS A 382 -8.54 -2.24 28.79
CA LYS A 382 -8.14 -3.56 28.30
C LYS A 382 -9.32 -4.26 27.63
N LEU A 383 -8.99 -5.14 26.70
CA LEU A 383 -9.95 -5.96 25.97
C LEU A 383 -9.69 -7.44 26.25
N GLU A 384 -10.74 -8.23 26.28
CA GLU A 384 -10.68 -9.69 26.28
C GLU A 384 -11.48 -10.28 25.14
N SER A 385 -11.10 -11.48 24.69
CA SER A 385 -11.81 -12.17 23.62
C SER A 385 -12.99 -12.94 24.21
N LYS A 386 -14.22 -12.60 23.77
CA LYS A 386 -15.44 -13.37 24.06
C LYS A 386 -16.05 -13.91 22.78
N THR A 387 -16.54 -15.14 22.84
CA THR A 387 -17.29 -15.74 21.74
C THR A 387 -18.77 -15.37 21.88
N ASP A 388 -19.33 -14.73 20.87
CA ASP A 388 -20.77 -14.47 20.80
C ASP A 388 -21.51 -15.79 20.64
N GLU A 389 -22.37 -16.12 21.60
CA GLU A 389 -23.10 -17.39 21.66
C GLU A 389 -24.07 -17.61 20.49
N LYS A 390 -24.57 -16.51 19.89
CA LYS A 390 -25.56 -16.58 18.80
C LYS A 390 -24.89 -16.76 17.43
N THR A 391 -23.74 -16.12 17.24
CA THR A 391 -23.06 -16.09 15.94
C THR A 391 -21.81 -16.96 15.86
N GLY A 392 -21.30 -17.44 17.01
CA GLY A 392 -20.02 -18.16 17.14
C GLY A 392 -18.79 -17.30 16.84
N ARG A 393 -18.96 -15.99 16.65
CA ARG A 393 -17.86 -15.08 16.32
C ARG A 393 -17.11 -14.61 17.58
N LYS A 394 -15.79 -14.63 17.51
CA LYS A 394 -14.96 -14.02 18.53
C LYS A 394 -14.98 -12.50 18.41
N MET A 395 -15.26 -11.80 19.48
CA MET A 395 -15.26 -10.35 19.58
C MET A 395 -14.36 -9.91 20.74
N MET A 396 -13.67 -8.79 20.56
CA MET A 396 -12.92 -8.14 21.64
C MET A 396 -13.86 -7.23 22.42
N VAL A 397 -14.02 -7.49 23.72
CA VAL A 397 -14.92 -6.74 24.60
C VAL A 397 -14.13 -6.06 25.72
N PRO A 398 -14.56 -4.86 26.18
CA PRO A 398 -13.92 -4.18 27.29
C PRO A 398 -13.96 -4.97 28.59
N VAL A 399 -12.88 -4.93 29.35
CA VAL A 399 -12.77 -5.47 30.72
C VAL A 399 -13.06 -4.33 31.70
N GLU A 400 -14.20 -4.34 32.32
CA GLU A 400 -14.61 -3.33 33.30
C GLU A 400 -13.62 -3.26 34.48
N GLY A 401 -13.31 -2.04 34.95
CA GLY A 401 -12.35 -1.80 36.04
C GLY A 401 -10.88 -1.90 35.62
N SER A 402 -10.58 -2.09 34.31
CA SER A 402 -9.21 -2.13 33.80
C SER A 402 -8.74 -0.78 33.22
N GLU A 403 -9.52 0.28 33.42
CA GLU A 403 -9.24 1.60 32.92
C GLU A 403 -7.98 2.21 33.52
N TYR A 404 -7.20 2.87 32.68
CA TYR A 404 -6.07 3.68 33.11
C TYR A 404 -5.87 4.88 32.19
N THR A 405 -5.31 5.93 32.74
CA THR A 405 -5.16 7.20 32.02
C THR A 405 -3.71 7.43 31.61
N VAL A 406 -3.52 7.89 30.38
CA VAL A 406 -2.22 8.28 29.84
C VAL A 406 -2.27 9.72 29.32
N ASN A 407 -1.13 10.40 29.34
CA ASN A 407 -1.01 11.72 28.70
C ASN A 407 -1.05 11.55 27.18
N ALA A 408 -1.76 12.44 26.50
CA ALA A 408 -1.88 12.42 25.04
C ALA A 408 -2.05 13.85 24.53
N ASP A 409 -1.16 14.26 23.63
CA ASP A 409 -1.20 15.58 22.97
C ASP A 409 -1.53 15.45 21.47
N LEU A 410 -1.39 14.22 20.94
CA LEU A 410 -1.69 13.88 19.53
C LEU A 410 -2.20 12.45 19.45
N VAL A 411 -3.30 12.24 18.76
CA VAL A 411 -3.82 10.90 18.44
C VAL A 411 -3.91 10.74 16.94
N LEU A 412 -3.40 9.60 16.44
CA LEU A 412 -3.41 9.21 15.04
C LEU A 412 -4.24 7.94 14.86
N ILE A 413 -5.38 8.05 14.18
CA ILE A 413 -6.30 6.93 13.97
C ILE A 413 -5.88 6.19 12.70
N ALA A 414 -5.32 5.00 12.85
CA ALA A 414 -4.87 4.09 11.80
C ALA A 414 -5.72 2.80 11.76
N ALA A 415 -7.04 2.93 11.93
CA ALA A 415 -7.98 1.81 12.07
C ALA A 415 -8.50 1.24 10.73
N GLY A 416 -7.88 1.61 9.60
CA GLY A 416 -8.27 1.19 8.25
C GLY A 416 -9.41 2.00 7.65
N PHE A 417 -9.98 1.51 6.54
CA PHE A 417 -10.99 2.20 5.74
C PHE A 417 -12.27 1.39 5.60
N LEU A 418 -13.38 2.10 5.33
CA LEU A 418 -14.72 1.55 5.14
C LEU A 418 -15.13 1.49 3.65
N GLY A 419 -14.19 1.53 2.72
CA GLY A 419 -14.48 1.61 1.29
C GLY A 419 -14.29 3.01 0.71
N SER A 420 -14.90 3.27 -0.44
CA SER A 420 -14.78 4.55 -1.14
C SER A 420 -15.69 5.64 -0.56
N GLN A 421 -15.37 6.88 -0.86
CA GLN A 421 -16.24 8.01 -0.51
C GLN A 421 -17.48 8.01 -1.41
N ASP A 422 -18.64 8.26 -0.82
CA ASP A 422 -19.95 8.11 -1.46
C ASP A 422 -20.26 9.12 -2.56
N TYR A 423 -19.62 10.29 -2.54
CA TYR A 423 -19.86 11.33 -3.55
C TYR A 423 -19.48 10.86 -4.97
N VAL A 424 -18.43 10.04 -5.12
CA VAL A 424 -18.02 9.50 -6.43
C VAL A 424 -19.01 8.43 -6.89
N THR A 425 -19.34 7.48 -6.02
CA THR A 425 -20.29 6.41 -6.35
C THR A 425 -21.68 6.95 -6.69
N LYS A 426 -22.15 7.97 -5.95
CA LYS A 426 -23.40 8.67 -6.23
C LYS A 426 -23.36 9.46 -7.54
N ALA A 427 -22.23 10.15 -7.83
CA ALA A 427 -22.09 10.94 -9.06
C ALA A 427 -22.17 10.09 -10.33
N PHE A 428 -21.66 8.84 -10.28
CA PHE A 428 -21.74 7.89 -11.39
C PHE A 428 -22.97 6.98 -11.32
N GLY A 429 -23.73 6.97 -10.23
CA GLY A 429 -24.91 6.10 -10.05
C GLY A 429 -24.57 4.61 -9.90
N VAL A 430 -23.34 4.28 -9.47
CA VAL A 430 -22.94 2.89 -9.30
C VAL A 430 -23.44 2.31 -7.97
N GLU A 431 -23.86 1.05 -7.99
CA GLU A 431 -24.27 0.32 -6.79
C GLU A 431 -23.07 -0.05 -5.92
N VAL A 432 -23.29 -0.05 -4.61
CA VAL A 432 -22.30 -0.47 -3.61
C VAL A 432 -22.86 -1.59 -2.74
N ASN A 433 -21.97 -2.42 -2.19
CA ASN A 433 -22.30 -3.45 -1.22
C ASN A 433 -22.36 -2.86 0.22
N GLU A 434 -22.66 -3.70 1.21
CA GLU A 434 -22.73 -3.32 2.63
C GLU A 434 -21.44 -2.73 3.18
N ARG A 435 -20.29 -3.04 2.56
CA ARG A 435 -18.96 -2.48 2.90
C ARG A 435 -18.62 -1.22 2.11
N THR A 436 -19.58 -0.66 1.38
CA THR A 436 -19.44 0.51 0.51
C THR A 436 -18.46 0.35 -0.67
N ASN A 437 -18.13 -0.89 -1.05
CA ASN A 437 -17.37 -1.19 -2.25
C ASN A 437 -18.33 -1.25 -3.46
N VAL A 438 -17.86 -0.83 -4.62
CA VAL A 438 -18.66 -0.89 -5.85
C VAL A 438 -18.95 -2.34 -6.23
N LYS A 439 -20.22 -2.64 -6.49
CA LYS A 439 -20.66 -3.98 -6.88
C LYS A 439 -20.36 -4.27 -8.34
N THR A 440 -19.95 -5.50 -8.59
CA THR A 440 -19.82 -6.10 -9.91
C THR A 440 -20.32 -7.55 -9.84
N GLU A 441 -20.50 -8.18 -10.98
CA GLU A 441 -20.64 -9.63 -11.06
C GLU A 441 -19.31 -10.31 -10.69
N ALA A 442 -19.36 -11.52 -10.18
CA ALA A 442 -18.17 -12.28 -9.80
C ALA A 442 -17.22 -12.47 -11.00
N GLY A 443 -15.97 -12.05 -10.82
CA GLY A 443 -14.93 -12.13 -11.87
C GLY A 443 -15.06 -11.08 -12.98
N LYS A 444 -15.94 -10.09 -12.81
CA LYS A 444 -16.11 -8.94 -13.70
C LYS A 444 -15.76 -7.64 -13.01
N TYR A 445 -15.49 -6.62 -13.81
CA TYR A 445 -15.16 -5.26 -13.38
C TYR A 445 -16.17 -4.23 -13.88
N SER A 446 -17.09 -4.62 -14.79
CA SER A 446 -18.22 -3.82 -15.24
C SER A 446 -19.24 -3.62 -14.11
N THR A 447 -19.73 -2.38 -13.97
CA THR A 447 -20.72 -2.00 -12.95
C THR A 447 -22.16 -2.12 -13.50
N ASN A 448 -23.16 -1.79 -12.67
CA ASN A 448 -24.54 -1.63 -13.11
C ASN A 448 -24.74 -0.48 -14.11
N VAL A 449 -23.78 0.44 -14.23
CA VAL A 449 -23.83 1.57 -15.15
C VAL A 449 -23.08 1.21 -16.42
N LYS A 450 -23.74 1.32 -17.56
CA LYS A 450 -23.14 1.04 -18.87
C LYS A 450 -21.85 1.84 -19.07
N ASP A 451 -20.82 1.19 -19.63
CA ASP A 451 -19.52 1.78 -19.98
C ASP A 451 -18.70 2.25 -18.76
N VAL A 452 -19.13 1.92 -17.52
CA VAL A 452 -18.43 2.22 -16.27
C VAL A 452 -17.92 0.94 -15.62
N PHE A 453 -16.63 0.93 -15.31
CA PHE A 453 -15.90 -0.17 -14.68
C PHE A 453 -15.30 0.27 -13.36
N THR A 454 -14.86 -0.69 -12.54
CA THR A 454 -14.20 -0.39 -11.26
C THR A 454 -13.06 -1.35 -10.98
N ALA A 455 -12.05 -0.91 -10.21
CA ALA A 455 -10.93 -1.77 -9.82
C ALA A 455 -10.23 -1.29 -8.55
N GLY A 456 -9.46 -2.18 -7.95
CA GLY A 456 -8.66 -1.92 -6.76
C GLY A 456 -9.48 -1.86 -5.49
N ASP A 457 -9.01 -1.09 -4.50
CA ASP A 457 -9.67 -1.04 -3.19
C ASP A 457 -11.10 -0.48 -3.25
N MET A 458 -11.45 0.27 -4.29
CA MET A 458 -12.81 0.73 -4.53
C MET A 458 -13.76 -0.44 -4.85
N HIS A 459 -13.26 -1.49 -5.48
CA HIS A 459 -13.97 -2.70 -5.84
C HIS A 459 -13.88 -3.76 -4.73
N ARG A 460 -12.67 -4.18 -4.35
CA ARG A 460 -12.43 -5.30 -3.44
C ARG A 460 -12.39 -4.93 -1.95
N GLY A 461 -12.34 -3.65 -1.62
CA GLY A 461 -12.01 -3.16 -0.29
C GLY A 461 -10.50 -3.00 -0.07
N GLN A 462 -10.13 -2.43 1.06
CA GLN A 462 -8.74 -2.20 1.43
C GLN A 462 -7.89 -3.47 1.25
N SER A 463 -6.79 -3.37 0.49
CA SER A 463 -5.95 -4.51 0.14
C SER A 463 -4.49 -4.11 -0.07
N LEU A 464 -3.65 -5.08 -0.43
CA LEU A 464 -2.23 -4.85 -0.73
C LEU A 464 -2.04 -4.19 -2.10
N VAL A 465 -0.96 -3.42 -2.25
CA VAL A 465 -0.57 -2.79 -3.53
C VAL A 465 -0.58 -3.76 -4.71
N ILE A 466 -0.13 -4.99 -4.47
CA ILE A 466 -0.04 -6.02 -5.49
C ILE A 466 -1.42 -6.45 -6.01
N TRP A 467 -2.45 -6.46 -5.15
CA TRP A 467 -3.83 -6.70 -5.54
C TRP A 467 -4.44 -5.54 -6.32
N ALA A 468 -4.11 -4.31 -5.93
CA ALA A 468 -4.57 -3.13 -6.65
C ALA A 468 -4.01 -3.12 -8.09
N ILE A 469 -2.73 -3.46 -8.27
CA ILE A 469 -2.10 -3.59 -9.59
C ILE A 469 -2.78 -4.71 -10.39
N ARG A 470 -3.02 -5.87 -9.78
CA ARG A 470 -3.71 -6.99 -10.43
C ARG A 470 -5.07 -6.57 -10.98
N GLU A 471 -5.93 -6.00 -10.15
CA GLU A 471 -7.26 -5.56 -10.61
C GLU A 471 -7.19 -4.45 -11.65
N GLY A 472 -6.20 -3.55 -11.56
CA GLY A 472 -5.94 -2.57 -12.62
C GLY A 472 -5.59 -3.20 -13.96
N ARG A 473 -4.85 -4.32 -13.96
CA ARG A 473 -4.55 -5.10 -15.16
C ARG A 473 -5.79 -5.82 -15.69
N GLU A 474 -6.55 -6.45 -14.81
CA GLU A 474 -7.74 -7.22 -15.17
C GLU A 474 -8.85 -6.33 -15.73
N VAL A 475 -9.10 -5.17 -15.12
CA VAL A 475 -10.07 -4.20 -15.66
C VAL A 475 -9.63 -3.63 -17.01
N ALA A 476 -8.31 -3.40 -17.20
CA ALA A 476 -7.81 -2.95 -18.49
C ALA A 476 -8.11 -3.95 -19.63
N ARG A 477 -7.98 -5.24 -19.35
CA ARG A 477 -8.35 -6.32 -20.27
C ARG A 477 -9.84 -6.27 -20.61
N GLU A 478 -10.72 -6.19 -19.61
CA GLU A 478 -12.17 -6.17 -19.81
C GLU A 478 -12.60 -4.91 -20.58
N VAL A 479 -11.99 -3.77 -20.29
CA VAL A 479 -12.24 -2.51 -21.01
C VAL A 479 -11.78 -2.60 -22.47
N ASP A 480 -10.56 -3.11 -22.76
CA ASP A 480 -10.05 -3.28 -24.13
C ASP A 480 -10.97 -4.23 -24.92
N GLU A 481 -11.36 -5.36 -24.35
CA GLU A 481 -12.29 -6.32 -24.97
C GLU A 481 -13.65 -5.67 -25.28
N SER A 482 -14.16 -4.85 -24.35
CA SER A 482 -15.43 -4.12 -24.55
C SER A 482 -15.38 -3.04 -25.63
N LEU A 483 -14.19 -2.48 -25.91
CA LEU A 483 -13.96 -1.44 -26.92
C LEU A 483 -13.68 -2.02 -28.30
N MET A 484 -12.97 -3.14 -28.36
CA MET A 484 -12.40 -3.68 -29.60
C MET A 484 -13.09 -4.99 -30.05
N GLY A 485 -13.93 -5.60 -29.18
CA GLY A 485 -14.51 -6.93 -29.42
C GLY A 485 -13.53 -8.10 -29.16
N TYR A 486 -12.28 -7.82 -28.89
CA TYR A 486 -11.24 -8.76 -28.49
C TYR A 486 -10.14 -8.04 -27.71
N THR A 487 -9.27 -8.79 -27.05
CA THR A 487 -8.11 -8.22 -26.36
C THR A 487 -6.85 -9.04 -26.57
N ASN A 488 -5.71 -8.36 -26.71
CA ASN A 488 -4.37 -8.95 -26.69
C ASN A 488 -3.65 -8.74 -25.35
N LEU A 489 -4.32 -8.11 -24.39
CA LEU A 489 -3.77 -7.92 -23.06
C LEU A 489 -3.76 -9.26 -22.33
N TYR A 490 -2.55 -9.77 -22.11
CA TYR A 490 -2.34 -11.02 -21.41
C TYR A 490 -2.37 -10.78 -19.89
N ILE A 491 -3.22 -11.53 -19.20
CA ILE A 491 -3.29 -11.61 -17.74
C ILE A 491 -3.32 -13.09 -17.38
N GLN A 492 -2.40 -13.47 -16.51
CA GLN A 492 -2.30 -14.87 -16.04
C GLN A 492 -3.44 -15.23 -15.10
#